data_839198cbba68c2beda649baa8575e829
#
_entry.id   839198cbba68c2beda649baa8575e829
#
_cell.length_a   1.000
_cell.length_b   1.000
_cell.length_c   1.000
_cell.angle_alpha   90.00
_cell.angle_beta   90.00
_cell.angle_gamma   90.00
#
_symmetry.space_group_name_H-M   'P 1'
#
loop_
_entity.id
_entity.type
_entity.pdbx_description
1 polymer ?
#
loop_
_entity_poly.entity_id
_entity_poly.type
_entity_poly.pdbx_seq_one_letter_code
_entity_poly.pdbx_strand_id
1 'polypeptide(L)'
;MTERSPSAIQPKRVVVTGIGAISSLAPTAAETWASIVAGGTGIRRADDLDPAEHPCLLRGEVDRAGLPQRFLQGKAARNTSLFSKMALESAGEAMIDAGLLDADLQPVVDLTDAGAAFGTCIGGTYDDLLPAHETFLKRGTSRVPPHLHVMFPHNLAAYTVQHRFGMGGPSSTVATACATGAQAIGDGFHAIKFGLAPLMIAGATESTAHPLFQAGFSAMRALVTDSNDNPDAASRPFDATRAGFVLGEGSGMVVLEDLDHARARGARILAEVLGYATSNDAYHPIAPQPDGEGAARAIRAALADAAIAPEQIEHISAHAASTQAGDVAEAKAIHMVFGDRAKSIPVTSIKGAIGHCMAAAGALETIVAIKTLVEGRIPPTRNYNNPDPEVNLDIVGNTARDADISIMTKHSFGLGGQNACLVLAKYGES
;
A
#
# COMPACT_ATOMS: atom_id res chain seq x y z
N MET A 1 47.68 3.34 -15.84
CA MET A 1 46.32 3.38 -15.24
C MET A 1 45.42 2.66 -16.22
N THR A 2 45.13 1.40 -15.93
CA THR A 2 44.19 0.60 -16.72
C THR A 2 42.79 1.05 -16.39
N GLU A 3 42.10 1.68 -17.34
CA GLU A 3 40.68 2.00 -17.26
C GLU A 3 39.93 0.67 -17.06
N ARG A 4 39.41 0.45 -15.86
CA ARG A 4 38.38 -0.57 -15.65
C ARG A 4 37.12 -0.02 -16.31
N SER A 5 36.74 -0.58 -17.47
CA SER A 5 35.39 -0.44 -17.99
C SER A 5 34.41 -0.78 -16.84
N PRO A 6 33.41 0.08 -16.56
CA PRO A 6 32.39 -0.30 -15.59
C PRO A 6 31.74 -1.60 -16.11
N SER A 7 31.91 -2.70 -15.41
CA SER A 7 31.15 -3.92 -15.71
C SER A 7 29.68 -3.55 -15.61
N ALA A 8 28.94 -3.74 -16.70
CA ALA A 8 27.50 -3.52 -16.67
C ALA A 8 26.90 -4.34 -15.52
N ILE A 9 26.22 -3.67 -14.58
CA ILE A 9 25.54 -4.33 -13.48
C ILE A 9 24.50 -5.25 -14.11
N GLN A 10 24.64 -6.57 -13.90
CA GLN A 10 23.60 -7.52 -14.33
C GLN A 10 22.42 -7.38 -13.36
N PRO A 11 21.21 -7.05 -13.85
CA PRO A 11 20.04 -6.92 -13.00
C PRO A 11 19.75 -8.25 -12.28
N LYS A 12 19.51 -8.18 -10.98
CA LYS A 12 19.14 -9.33 -10.16
C LYS A 12 17.63 -9.57 -10.23
N ARG A 13 17.23 -10.84 -10.13
CA ARG A 13 15.81 -11.19 -9.93
C ARG A 13 15.41 -10.90 -8.49
N VAL A 14 14.23 -10.34 -8.31
CA VAL A 14 13.74 -9.92 -6.99
C VAL A 14 12.47 -10.66 -6.64
N VAL A 15 12.49 -11.34 -5.51
CA VAL A 15 11.38 -12.17 -5.04
C VAL A 15 10.80 -11.64 -3.73
N VAL A 16 9.53 -11.96 -3.48
CA VAL A 16 8.86 -11.71 -2.22
C VAL A 16 8.88 -12.99 -1.41
N THR A 17 9.43 -12.93 -0.21
CA THR A 17 9.54 -14.10 0.69
C THR A 17 8.62 -13.99 1.90
N GLY A 18 8.12 -12.82 2.22
CA GLY A 18 7.18 -12.62 3.33
C GLY A 18 6.32 -11.38 3.18
N ILE A 19 5.15 -11.42 3.81
CA ILE A 19 4.15 -10.35 3.81
C ILE A 19 3.61 -10.13 5.22
N GLY A 20 3.26 -8.88 5.53
CA GLY A 20 2.60 -8.54 6.79
C GLY A 20 1.70 -7.33 6.63
N ALA A 21 0.54 -7.34 7.26
CA ALA A 21 -0.47 -6.29 7.12
C ALA A 21 -1.23 -6.02 8.41
N ILE A 22 -1.59 -4.75 8.57
CA ILE A 22 -2.58 -4.27 9.54
C ILE A 22 -3.59 -3.45 8.77
N SER A 23 -4.86 -3.77 8.89
CA SER A 23 -5.96 -3.07 8.22
C SER A 23 -7.15 -2.89 9.14
N SER A 24 -8.16 -2.15 8.68
CA SER A 24 -9.44 -2.04 9.39
C SER A 24 -10.21 -3.36 9.53
N LEU A 25 -9.81 -4.40 8.82
CA LEU A 25 -10.41 -5.73 8.88
C LEU A 25 -9.74 -6.62 9.93
N ALA A 26 -8.42 -6.54 10.06
CA ALA A 26 -7.65 -7.43 10.91
C ALA A 26 -6.21 -6.94 11.15
N PRO A 27 -5.54 -7.45 12.20
CA PRO A 27 -4.16 -7.10 12.52
C PRO A 27 -3.10 -7.95 11.81
N THR A 28 -3.49 -8.83 10.88
CA THR A 28 -2.57 -9.70 10.12
C THR A 28 -2.92 -9.76 8.64
N ALA A 29 -1.94 -10.09 7.80
CA ALA A 29 -2.13 -10.29 6.37
C ALA A 29 -3.08 -11.46 6.05
N ALA A 30 -2.97 -12.55 6.78
CA ALA A 30 -3.79 -13.74 6.58
C ALA A 30 -5.27 -13.49 6.89
N GLU A 31 -5.57 -12.84 8.02
CA GLU A 31 -6.94 -12.52 8.42
C GLU A 31 -7.54 -11.41 7.55
N THR A 32 -6.74 -10.39 7.16
CA THR A 32 -7.14 -9.34 6.21
C THR A 32 -7.56 -9.98 4.88
N TRP A 33 -6.75 -10.89 4.33
CA TRP A 33 -7.06 -11.61 3.10
C TRP A 33 -8.34 -12.44 3.24
N ALA A 34 -8.45 -13.26 4.28
CA ALA A 34 -9.62 -14.10 4.50
C ALA A 34 -10.91 -13.27 4.57
N SER A 35 -10.87 -12.14 5.27
CA SER A 35 -12.01 -11.22 5.38
C SER A 35 -12.36 -10.58 4.03
N ILE A 36 -11.38 -10.11 3.24
CA ILE A 36 -11.60 -9.53 1.91
C ILE A 36 -12.26 -10.55 0.97
N VAL A 37 -11.72 -11.78 0.91
CA VAL A 37 -12.25 -12.85 0.04
C VAL A 37 -13.66 -13.25 0.44
N ALA A 38 -13.97 -13.24 1.73
CA ALA A 38 -15.33 -13.47 2.25
C ALA A 38 -16.31 -12.31 2.00
N GLY A 39 -15.83 -11.20 1.42
CA GLY A 39 -16.64 -10.00 1.17
C GLY A 39 -16.86 -9.15 2.42
N GLY A 40 -16.01 -9.26 3.44
CA GLY A 40 -16.05 -8.44 4.65
C GLY A 40 -15.77 -6.96 4.42
N THR A 41 -16.15 -6.11 5.37
CA THR A 41 -15.81 -4.68 5.38
C THR A 41 -15.32 -4.23 6.75
N GLY A 42 -14.29 -3.37 6.72
CA GLY A 42 -13.78 -2.64 7.89
C GLY A 42 -14.29 -1.19 7.97
N ILE A 43 -15.13 -0.78 7.02
CA ILE A 43 -15.72 0.57 7.01
C ILE A 43 -16.83 0.65 8.06
N ARG A 44 -16.74 1.64 8.93
CA ARG A 44 -17.67 1.86 10.03
C ARG A 44 -17.93 3.35 10.23
N ARG A 45 -18.99 3.66 10.98
CA ARG A 45 -19.22 5.02 11.48
C ARG A 45 -18.15 5.34 12.52
N ALA A 46 -17.54 6.52 12.41
CA ALA A 46 -16.55 7.03 13.34
C ALA A 46 -17.26 7.77 14.48
N ASP A 47 -16.95 7.39 15.73
CA ASP A 47 -17.64 7.92 16.92
C ASP A 47 -17.16 9.33 17.33
N ASP A 48 -15.98 9.76 16.83
CA ASP A 48 -15.34 11.05 17.15
C ASP A 48 -15.74 12.18 16.20
N LEU A 49 -16.62 11.91 15.21
CA LEU A 49 -17.07 12.89 14.23
C LEU A 49 -18.46 13.46 14.59
N ASP A 50 -18.54 14.79 14.73
CA ASP A 50 -19.82 15.48 14.91
C ASP A 50 -20.58 15.54 13.56
N PRO A 51 -21.81 14.98 13.48
CA PRO A 51 -22.63 15.05 12.27
C PRO A 51 -23.00 16.47 11.82
N ALA A 52 -22.95 17.45 12.73
CA ALA A 52 -23.21 18.84 12.38
C ALA A 52 -22.04 19.49 11.62
N GLU A 53 -20.83 18.97 11.79
CA GLU A 53 -19.60 19.53 11.22
C GLU A 53 -19.04 18.69 10.07
N HIS A 54 -19.27 17.36 10.09
CA HIS A 54 -18.69 16.42 9.14
C HIS A 54 -19.74 15.83 8.20
N PRO A 55 -19.69 16.12 6.89
CA PRO A 55 -20.61 15.52 5.91
C PRO A 55 -20.43 14.02 5.73
N CYS A 56 -19.20 13.52 5.85
CA CYS A 56 -18.86 12.10 5.86
C CYS A 56 -18.52 11.65 7.28
N LEU A 57 -19.21 10.65 7.78
CA LEU A 57 -19.04 10.09 9.13
C LEU A 57 -18.37 8.72 9.13
N LEU A 58 -17.80 8.30 8.00
CA LEU A 58 -17.33 6.94 7.80
C LEU A 58 -15.81 6.88 7.73
N ARG A 59 -15.23 5.82 8.29
CA ARG A 59 -13.81 5.47 8.18
C ARG A 59 -13.59 3.96 8.18
N GLY A 60 -12.45 3.54 7.62
CA GLY A 60 -11.86 2.22 7.79
C GLY A 60 -10.72 2.31 8.81
N GLU A 61 -11.04 2.40 10.09
CA GLU A 61 -10.05 2.53 11.18
C GLU A 61 -9.52 1.18 11.61
N VAL A 62 -8.23 1.11 11.95
CA VAL A 62 -7.65 -0.05 12.62
C VAL A 62 -8.13 -0.12 14.07
N ASP A 63 -8.26 -1.32 14.60
CA ASP A 63 -8.50 -1.50 16.05
C ASP A 63 -7.23 -1.13 16.83
N ARG A 64 -7.12 0.14 17.22
CA ARG A 64 -5.96 0.68 17.94
C ARG A 64 -5.73 0.00 19.30
N ALA A 65 -6.80 -0.46 19.94
CA ALA A 65 -6.72 -1.14 21.24
C ALA A 65 -6.26 -2.59 21.10
N GLY A 66 -6.65 -3.26 20.03
CA GLY A 66 -6.27 -4.62 19.68
C GLY A 66 -4.99 -4.76 18.87
N LEU A 67 -4.26 -3.65 18.58
CA LEU A 67 -3.01 -3.73 17.84
C LEU A 67 -1.99 -4.62 18.57
N PRO A 68 -1.36 -5.57 17.86
CA PRO A 68 -0.26 -6.35 18.43
C PRO A 68 0.87 -5.44 18.92
N GLN A 69 1.54 -5.84 20.00
CA GLN A 69 2.71 -5.14 20.55
C GLN A 69 3.84 -6.14 20.80
N ARG A 70 4.14 -6.96 19.76
CA ARG A 70 5.13 -8.03 19.84
C ARG A 70 6.57 -7.51 19.92
N PHE A 71 6.84 -6.39 19.26
CA PHE A 71 8.20 -5.89 19.03
C PHE A 71 8.56 -4.66 19.87
N LEU A 72 7.58 -3.98 20.47
CA LEU A 72 7.79 -2.82 21.35
C LEU A 72 7.00 -2.96 22.65
N GLN A 73 7.66 -2.70 23.78
CA GLN A 73 7.05 -2.76 25.11
C GLN A 73 7.42 -1.57 25.98
N GLY A 74 6.60 -1.32 27.00
CA GLY A 74 6.90 -0.37 28.06
C GLY A 74 7.13 1.06 27.57
N LYS A 75 8.27 1.67 27.93
CA LYS A 75 8.61 3.07 27.60
C LYS A 75 8.84 3.26 26.09
N ALA A 76 9.44 2.29 25.41
CA ALA A 76 9.67 2.35 23.97
C ALA A 76 8.33 2.46 23.22
N ALA A 77 7.35 1.62 23.57
CA ALA A 77 6.02 1.66 22.95
C ALA A 77 5.30 3.01 23.19
N ARG A 78 5.45 3.63 24.35
CA ARG A 78 4.84 4.93 24.65
C ARG A 78 5.48 6.10 23.89
N ASN A 79 6.74 5.97 23.48
CA ASN A 79 7.52 7.01 22.79
C ASN A 79 7.61 6.76 21.27
N THR A 80 6.85 5.82 20.74
CA THR A 80 6.78 5.52 19.31
C THR A 80 5.39 5.88 18.79
N SER A 81 5.33 6.62 17.70
CA SER A 81 4.08 7.02 17.04
C SER A 81 3.28 5.82 16.53
N LEU A 82 1.96 5.99 16.37
CA LEU A 82 1.07 4.93 15.90
C LEU A 82 1.47 4.39 14.52
N PHE A 83 1.75 5.27 13.55
CA PHE A 83 2.18 4.85 12.22
C PHE A 83 3.46 4.01 12.24
N SER A 84 4.44 4.37 13.11
CA SER A 84 5.67 3.59 13.29
C SER A 84 5.44 2.27 14.01
N LYS A 85 4.48 2.19 14.95
CA LYS A 85 4.08 0.92 15.58
C LYS A 85 3.44 -0.02 14.57
N MET A 86 2.52 0.46 13.77
CA MET A 86 1.90 -0.34 12.70
C MET A 86 2.95 -0.83 11.69
N ALA A 87 3.88 0.05 11.29
CA ALA A 87 4.99 -0.33 10.42
C ALA A 87 5.84 -1.45 11.01
N LEU A 88 6.20 -1.36 12.30
CA LEU A 88 7.02 -2.37 12.96
C LEU A 88 6.30 -3.71 13.11
N GLU A 89 5.03 -3.69 13.49
CA GLU A 89 4.25 -4.93 13.65
C GLU A 89 4.02 -5.63 12.30
N SER A 90 3.68 -4.90 11.23
CA SER A 90 3.54 -5.48 9.90
C SER A 90 4.89 -5.92 9.29
N ALA A 91 5.98 -5.17 9.52
CA ALA A 91 7.32 -5.60 9.12
C ALA A 91 7.75 -6.86 9.84
N GLY A 92 7.52 -6.93 11.15
CA GLY A 92 7.81 -8.11 11.96
C GLY A 92 6.99 -9.35 11.53
N GLU A 93 5.70 -9.16 11.18
CA GLU A 93 4.89 -10.23 10.59
C GLU A 93 5.49 -10.71 9.26
N ALA A 94 5.86 -9.79 8.36
CA ALA A 94 6.50 -10.13 7.09
C ALA A 94 7.81 -10.90 7.30
N MET A 95 8.62 -10.52 8.29
CA MET A 95 9.88 -11.20 8.62
C MET A 95 9.63 -12.61 9.22
N ILE A 96 8.58 -12.78 10.04
CA ILE A 96 8.16 -14.11 10.53
C ILE A 96 7.73 -14.98 9.35
N ASP A 97 6.88 -14.46 8.46
CA ASP A 97 6.40 -15.16 7.27
C ASP A 97 7.55 -15.57 6.32
N ALA A 98 8.60 -14.71 6.22
CA ALA A 98 9.82 -14.99 5.47
C ALA A 98 10.77 -15.98 6.16
N GLY A 99 10.52 -16.40 7.41
CA GLY A 99 11.42 -17.23 8.19
C GLY A 99 12.74 -16.53 8.58
N LEU A 100 12.71 -15.21 8.76
CA LEU A 100 13.86 -14.40 9.16
C LEU A 100 13.98 -14.21 10.67
N LEU A 101 12.92 -14.55 11.43
CA LEU A 101 12.89 -14.47 12.89
C LEU A 101 12.66 -15.84 13.52
N ASP A 102 13.28 -16.07 14.68
CA ASP A 102 13.04 -17.25 15.52
C ASP A 102 11.80 -17.07 16.42
N ALA A 103 11.56 -18.06 17.30
CA ALA A 103 10.44 -18.05 18.25
C ALA A 103 10.54 -16.93 19.29
N ASP A 104 11.74 -16.42 19.55
CA ASP A 104 12.00 -15.31 20.46
C ASP A 104 12.01 -13.95 19.72
N LEU A 105 11.57 -13.92 18.46
CA LEU A 105 11.51 -12.77 17.56
C LEU A 105 12.88 -12.09 17.34
N GLN A 106 13.95 -12.91 17.27
CA GLN A 106 15.30 -12.46 16.95
C GLN A 106 15.67 -12.90 15.52
N PRO A 107 16.45 -12.08 14.79
CA PRO A 107 16.93 -12.44 13.45
C PRO A 107 17.76 -13.75 13.47
N VAL A 108 17.46 -14.66 12.52
CA VAL A 108 18.19 -15.92 12.31
C VAL A 108 19.23 -15.82 11.20
N VAL A 109 19.32 -14.68 10.53
CA VAL A 109 20.32 -14.35 9.50
C VAL A 109 20.97 -13.01 9.82
N ASP A 110 22.14 -12.76 9.24
CA ASP A 110 22.77 -11.43 9.31
C ASP A 110 21.97 -10.43 8.47
N LEU A 111 21.50 -9.37 9.11
CA LEU A 111 20.73 -8.29 8.49
C LEU A 111 21.53 -6.98 8.33
N THR A 112 22.86 -7.01 8.56
CA THR A 112 23.71 -5.81 8.50
C THR A 112 23.58 -5.08 7.16
N ASP A 113 23.48 -5.81 6.04
CA ASP A 113 23.32 -5.24 4.69
C ASP A 113 21.85 -5.13 4.25
N ALA A 114 20.90 -5.54 5.09
CA ALA A 114 19.47 -5.42 4.78
C ALA A 114 19.00 -3.99 4.91
N GLY A 115 18.19 -3.52 3.95
CA GLY A 115 17.69 -2.15 3.90
C GLY A 115 16.18 -2.02 4.13
N ALA A 116 15.71 -0.76 4.16
CA ALA A 116 14.31 -0.40 4.31
C ALA A 116 13.89 0.65 3.29
N ALA A 117 12.74 0.45 2.61
CA ALA A 117 12.11 1.42 1.74
C ALA A 117 10.66 1.62 2.18
N PHE A 118 10.40 2.64 2.96
CA PHE A 118 9.11 2.86 3.61
C PHE A 118 8.41 4.08 3.07
N GLY A 119 7.08 4.09 3.18
CA GLY A 119 6.24 5.20 2.77
C GLY A 119 5.24 5.63 3.84
N THR A 120 5.05 6.94 3.95
CA THR A 120 3.95 7.58 4.69
C THR A 120 3.80 9.01 4.19
N CYS A 121 2.59 9.54 4.14
CA CYS A 121 2.33 10.91 3.71
C CYS A 121 2.18 11.88 4.86
N ILE A 122 1.68 11.44 6.00
CA ILE A 122 1.39 12.31 7.15
C ILE A 122 2.23 11.97 8.39
N GLY A 123 2.84 10.78 8.45
CA GLY A 123 3.63 10.38 9.61
C GLY A 123 2.84 10.55 10.91
N GLY A 124 3.47 11.06 11.95
CA GLY A 124 2.83 11.37 13.24
C GLY A 124 2.24 12.78 13.36
N THR A 125 1.88 13.42 12.24
CA THR A 125 1.36 14.80 12.25
C THR A 125 0.13 14.94 13.13
N TYR A 126 -0.85 14.07 12.98
CA TYR A 126 -2.11 14.16 13.69
C TYR A 126 -2.06 13.49 15.07
N ASP A 127 -1.35 12.39 15.22
CA ASP A 127 -1.27 11.66 16.49
C ASP A 127 -0.27 12.29 17.48
N ASP A 128 0.78 12.99 16.99
CA ASP A 128 1.86 13.49 17.86
C ASP A 128 2.05 15.02 17.74
N LEU A 129 2.22 15.56 16.52
CA LEU A 129 2.59 16.96 16.34
C LEU A 129 1.46 17.92 16.74
N LEU A 130 0.22 17.66 16.31
CA LEU A 130 -0.92 18.54 16.67
C LEU A 130 -1.21 18.53 18.17
N PRO A 131 -1.29 17.39 18.89
CA PRO A 131 -1.45 17.41 20.34
C PRO A 131 -0.29 18.10 21.08
N ALA A 132 0.94 17.96 20.56
CA ALA A 132 2.10 18.67 21.12
C ALA A 132 2.00 20.19 20.91
N HIS A 133 1.51 20.63 19.73
CA HIS A 133 1.27 22.05 19.45
C HIS A 133 0.19 22.64 20.38
N GLU A 134 -0.90 21.95 20.58
CA GLU A 134 -1.93 22.37 21.55
C GLU A 134 -1.37 22.46 22.98
N THR A 135 -0.55 21.50 23.37
CA THR A 135 0.13 21.50 24.67
C THR A 135 1.05 22.72 24.80
N PHE A 136 1.82 23.03 23.76
CA PHE A 136 2.66 24.22 23.71
C PHE A 136 1.85 25.51 23.88
N LEU A 137 0.75 25.67 23.15
CA LEU A 137 -0.10 26.86 23.24
C LEU A 137 -0.75 27.03 24.63
N LYS A 138 -1.20 25.93 25.24
CA LYS A 138 -1.92 25.97 26.53
C LYS A 138 -0.98 26.02 27.75
N ARG A 139 0.23 25.43 27.67
CA ARG A 139 1.08 25.14 28.82
C ARG A 139 2.56 25.58 28.67
N GLY A 140 2.95 26.10 27.49
CA GLY A 140 4.29 26.58 27.18
C GLY A 140 5.33 25.47 26.92
N THR A 141 6.55 25.89 26.61
CA THR A 141 7.67 25.03 26.13
C THR A 141 8.00 23.88 27.07
N SER A 142 7.95 24.09 28.39
CA SER A 142 8.36 23.08 29.40
C SER A 142 7.41 21.83 29.42
N ARG A 143 6.29 21.86 28.73
CA ARG A 143 5.29 20.79 28.70
C ARG A 143 5.26 20.06 27.36
N VAL A 144 6.01 20.51 26.36
CA VAL A 144 6.14 19.80 25.08
C VAL A 144 6.82 18.45 25.32
N PRO A 145 6.32 17.35 24.72
CA PRO A 145 6.95 16.04 24.88
C PRO A 145 8.43 16.04 24.44
N PRO A 146 9.38 15.57 25.25
CA PRO A 146 10.81 15.62 24.91
C PRO A 146 11.18 14.73 23.72
N HIS A 147 10.33 13.76 23.39
CA HIS A 147 10.53 12.82 22.28
C HIS A 147 9.82 13.24 20.99
N LEU A 148 9.19 14.42 20.93
CA LEU A 148 8.39 14.86 19.78
C LEU A 148 9.14 14.70 18.45
N HIS A 149 10.38 15.16 18.38
CA HIS A 149 11.19 15.14 17.15
C HIS A 149 11.69 13.73 16.73
N VAL A 150 11.47 12.71 17.57
CA VAL A 150 11.73 11.32 17.24
C VAL A 150 10.44 10.48 17.22
N MET A 151 9.30 11.12 17.11
CA MET A 151 7.99 10.49 16.98
C MET A 151 7.32 10.82 15.65
N PHE A 152 7.07 12.12 15.36
CA PHE A 152 6.25 12.51 14.22
C PHE A 152 6.92 12.46 12.83
N PRO A 153 8.27 12.62 12.65
CA PRO A 153 8.86 12.65 11.32
C PRO A 153 8.68 11.35 10.56
N HIS A 154 8.48 11.46 9.25
CA HIS A 154 8.14 10.36 8.34
C HIS A 154 9.17 9.22 8.33
N ASN A 155 10.46 9.54 8.44
CA ASN A 155 11.55 8.55 8.42
C ASN A 155 11.59 7.64 9.65
N LEU A 156 10.84 7.96 10.70
CA LEU A 156 10.90 7.20 11.96
C LEU A 156 10.27 5.81 11.85
N ALA A 157 9.38 5.57 10.89
CA ALA A 157 8.88 4.22 10.63
C ALA A 157 10.02 3.30 10.15
N ALA A 158 10.81 3.74 9.16
CA ALA A 158 11.97 2.97 8.67
C ALA A 158 13.02 2.79 9.77
N TYR A 159 13.38 3.87 10.49
CA TYR A 159 14.30 3.80 11.62
C TYR A 159 13.85 2.77 12.68
N THR A 160 12.57 2.79 13.06
CA THR A 160 12.04 1.90 14.11
C THR A 160 12.23 0.43 13.75
N VAL A 161 11.98 0.07 12.49
CA VAL A 161 12.16 -1.30 11.98
C VAL A 161 13.65 -1.66 11.91
N GLN A 162 14.47 -0.81 11.28
CA GLN A 162 15.91 -1.05 11.14
C GLN A 162 16.60 -1.16 12.50
N HIS A 163 16.25 -0.28 13.43
CA HIS A 163 16.80 -0.32 14.80
C HIS A 163 16.40 -1.59 15.55
N ARG A 164 15.13 -2.02 15.43
CA ARG A 164 14.63 -3.23 16.11
C ARG A 164 15.33 -4.50 15.65
N PHE A 165 15.65 -4.59 14.37
CA PHE A 165 16.19 -5.81 13.76
C PHE A 165 17.68 -5.72 13.38
N GLY A 166 18.37 -4.63 13.72
CA GLY A 166 19.80 -4.47 13.45
C GLY A 166 20.14 -4.34 11.96
N MET A 167 19.24 -3.73 11.16
CA MET A 167 19.43 -3.55 9.72
C MET A 167 20.27 -2.31 9.42
N GLY A 168 21.43 -2.49 8.80
CA GLY A 168 22.41 -1.42 8.52
C GLY A 168 22.46 -0.97 7.06
N GLY A 169 21.70 -1.59 6.17
CA GLY A 169 21.67 -1.29 4.74
C GLY A 169 20.94 0.02 4.38
N PRO A 170 20.65 0.24 3.09
CA PRO A 170 20.02 1.47 2.59
C PRO A 170 18.69 1.75 3.30
N SER A 171 18.42 3.05 3.56
CA SER A 171 17.18 3.52 4.17
C SER A 171 16.59 4.64 3.33
N SER A 172 15.31 4.49 2.95
CA SER A 172 14.57 5.54 2.23
C SER A 172 13.17 5.72 2.80
N THR A 173 12.65 6.94 2.66
CA THR A 173 11.27 7.26 3.01
C THR A 173 10.63 8.05 1.89
N VAL A 174 9.50 7.56 1.39
CA VAL A 174 8.79 8.07 0.22
C VAL A 174 7.46 8.70 0.65
N ALA A 175 7.08 9.78 -0.03
CA ALA A 175 5.78 10.44 0.13
C ALA A 175 5.27 10.92 -1.24
N THR A 176 4.44 10.10 -1.89
CA THR A 176 3.84 10.35 -3.20
C THR A 176 2.34 10.13 -3.18
N ALA A 177 1.70 10.70 -2.14
CA ALA A 177 0.27 10.57 -1.88
C ALA A 177 -0.19 9.09 -1.94
N CYS A 178 -1.27 8.78 -2.67
CA CYS A 178 -1.80 7.42 -2.73
C CYS A 178 -0.91 6.41 -3.49
N ALA A 179 0.11 6.87 -4.23
CA ALA A 179 1.08 6.03 -4.92
C ALA A 179 2.23 5.55 -4.01
N THR A 180 2.36 6.12 -2.82
CA THR A 180 3.49 5.95 -1.89
C THR A 180 3.83 4.48 -1.63
N GLY A 181 2.84 3.64 -1.31
CA GLY A 181 3.10 2.24 -0.93
C GLY A 181 3.64 1.40 -2.10
N ALA A 182 3.08 1.59 -3.30
CA ALA A 182 3.60 0.92 -4.49
C ALA A 182 4.99 1.44 -4.87
N GLN A 183 5.23 2.74 -4.72
CA GLN A 183 6.54 3.34 -4.97
C GLN A 183 7.59 2.83 -3.98
N ALA A 184 7.29 2.78 -2.67
CA ALA A 184 8.23 2.26 -1.68
C ALA A 184 8.64 0.81 -1.98
N ILE A 185 7.69 -0.04 -2.39
CA ILE A 185 7.98 -1.42 -2.81
C ILE A 185 8.83 -1.43 -4.09
N GLY A 186 8.52 -0.56 -5.06
CA GLY A 186 9.29 -0.41 -6.30
C GLY A 186 10.72 0.11 -6.07
N ASP A 187 10.91 1.04 -5.14
CA ASP A 187 12.24 1.54 -4.77
C ASP A 187 13.06 0.45 -4.07
N GLY A 188 12.42 -0.36 -3.19
CA GLY A 188 13.02 -1.55 -2.60
C GLY A 188 13.40 -2.61 -3.66
N PHE A 189 12.52 -2.83 -4.65
CA PHE A 189 12.81 -3.68 -5.80
C PHE A 189 14.05 -3.18 -6.58
N HIS A 190 14.13 -1.90 -6.90
CA HIS A 190 15.29 -1.33 -7.59
C HIS A 190 16.56 -1.43 -6.76
N ALA A 191 16.49 -1.24 -5.44
CA ALA A 191 17.65 -1.40 -4.57
C ALA A 191 18.28 -2.80 -4.69
N ILE A 192 17.46 -3.85 -4.73
CA ILE A 192 17.93 -5.23 -4.93
C ILE A 192 18.33 -5.49 -6.38
N LYS A 193 17.49 -5.10 -7.36
CA LYS A 193 17.72 -5.29 -8.80
C LYS A 193 19.08 -4.75 -9.23
N PHE A 194 19.51 -3.63 -8.65
CA PHE A 194 20.80 -3.00 -8.95
C PHE A 194 21.92 -3.31 -7.93
N GLY A 195 21.68 -4.27 -7.02
CA GLY A 195 22.72 -4.80 -6.13
C GLY A 195 23.12 -3.88 -4.97
N LEU A 196 22.24 -2.96 -4.55
CA LEU A 196 22.50 -2.07 -3.40
C LEU A 196 22.28 -2.79 -2.06
N ALA A 197 21.41 -3.81 -2.03
CA ALA A 197 21.13 -4.63 -0.85
C ALA A 197 20.71 -6.04 -1.27
N PRO A 198 20.98 -7.07 -0.49
CA PRO A 198 20.49 -8.44 -0.75
C PRO A 198 19.04 -8.64 -0.33
N LEU A 199 18.57 -7.83 0.62
CA LEU A 199 17.24 -7.88 1.23
C LEU A 199 16.75 -6.48 1.55
N MET A 200 15.47 -6.22 1.27
CA MET A 200 14.78 -4.99 1.63
C MET A 200 13.45 -5.30 2.32
N ILE A 201 13.15 -4.61 3.41
CA ILE A 201 11.77 -4.51 3.89
C ILE A 201 11.17 -3.27 3.23
N ALA A 202 10.08 -3.46 2.51
CA ALA A 202 9.47 -2.38 1.73
C ALA A 202 7.95 -2.32 1.92
N GLY A 203 7.39 -1.12 1.92
CA GLY A 203 5.96 -0.93 2.08
C GLY A 203 5.59 0.43 2.63
N ALA A 204 4.38 0.55 3.17
CA ALA A 204 3.90 1.83 3.67
C ALA A 204 2.95 1.66 4.87
N THR A 205 2.86 2.73 5.65
CA THR A 205 2.02 2.84 6.84
C THR A 205 1.36 4.21 6.86
N GLU A 206 0.11 4.28 7.32
CA GLU A 206 -0.59 5.57 7.46
C GLU A 206 -1.60 5.53 8.60
N SER A 207 -1.62 6.58 9.42
CA SER A 207 -2.60 6.81 10.49
C SER A 207 -3.46 8.02 10.14
N THR A 208 -4.66 7.81 9.61
CA THR A 208 -5.53 8.84 9.04
C THR A 208 -6.72 9.23 9.91
N ALA A 209 -7.00 8.48 10.98
CA ALA A 209 -8.20 8.66 11.79
C ALA A 209 -8.10 9.91 12.69
N HIS A 210 -8.31 11.08 12.08
CA HIS A 210 -8.34 12.36 12.76
C HIS A 210 -9.39 13.30 12.12
N PRO A 211 -10.24 14.02 12.92
CA PRO A 211 -11.29 14.89 12.40
C PRO A 211 -10.80 15.95 11.41
N LEU A 212 -9.67 16.61 11.68
CA LEU A 212 -9.10 17.61 10.78
C LEU A 212 -8.68 17.03 9.42
N PHE A 213 -8.12 15.83 9.40
CA PHE A 213 -7.77 15.14 8.15
C PHE A 213 -9.03 14.83 7.33
N GLN A 214 -10.07 14.32 7.99
CA GLN A 214 -11.38 14.08 7.41
C GLN A 214 -12.00 15.36 6.84
N ALA A 215 -11.97 16.47 7.61
CA ALA A 215 -12.50 17.77 7.20
C ALA A 215 -11.81 18.30 5.94
N GLY A 216 -10.50 18.12 5.82
CA GLY A 216 -9.73 18.50 4.62
C GLY A 216 -10.24 17.83 3.35
N PHE A 217 -10.45 16.52 3.36
CA PHE A 217 -11.02 15.80 2.22
C PHE A 217 -12.50 16.05 2.00
N SER A 218 -13.28 16.35 3.06
CA SER A 218 -14.66 16.79 2.95
C SER A 218 -14.75 18.13 2.22
N ALA A 219 -13.87 19.09 2.54
CA ALA A 219 -13.78 20.38 1.85
C ALA A 219 -13.43 20.24 0.37
N MET A 220 -12.64 19.22 0.00
CA MET A 220 -12.35 18.87 -1.39
C MET A 220 -13.51 18.15 -2.09
N ARG A 221 -14.59 17.79 -1.39
CA ARG A 221 -15.72 16.98 -1.88
C ARG A 221 -15.29 15.63 -2.43
N ALA A 222 -14.26 15.03 -1.83
CA ALA A 222 -13.69 13.77 -2.27
C ALA A 222 -14.29 12.57 -1.52
N LEU A 223 -14.90 12.80 -0.35
CA LEU A 223 -15.47 11.75 0.49
C LEU A 223 -16.95 11.49 0.15
N VAL A 224 -17.35 10.23 0.33
CA VAL A 224 -18.75 9.82 0.23
C VAL A 224 -19.58 10.47 1.35
N THR A 225 -20.78 10.97 1.01
CA THR A 225 -21.67 11.63 1.97
C THR A 225 -23.09 11.07 1.98
N ASP A 226 -23.42 10.20 1.03
CA ASP A 226 -24.76 9.64 0.82
C ASP A 226 -24.99 8.29 1.51
N SER A 227 -24.05 7.82 2.30
CA SER A 227 -24.06 6.45 2.86
C SER A 227 -23.74 6.40 4.36
N ASN A 228 -23.84 7.51 5.09
CA ASN A 228 -23.53 7.56 6.53
C ASN A 228 -24.35 6.56 7.37
N ASP A 229 -25.59 6.26 6.96
CA ASP A 229 -26.47 5.30 7.64
C ASP A 229 -26.32 3.86 7.10
N ASN A 230 -25.53 3.66 6.06
CA ASN A 230 -25.22 2.35 5.48
C ASN A 230 -23.73 2.24 5.14
N PRO A 231 -22.85 2.11 6.13
CA PRO A 231 -21.40 2.04 5.94
C PRO A 231 -20.97 0.94 4.96
N ASP A 232 -21.68 -0.18 4.94
CA ASP A 232 -21.39 -1.34 4.09
C ASP A 232 -21.48 -1.02 2.59
N ALA A 233 -22.31 -0.06 2.19
CA ALA A 233 -22.52 0.33 0.79
C ALA A 233 -21.73 1.60 0.39
N ALA A 234 -20.92 2.16 1.28
CA ALA A 234 -20.34 3.49 1.09
C ALA A 234 -19.27 3.54 -0.01
N SER A 235 -18.25 2.71 0.10
CA SER A 235 -17.18 2.63 -0.90
C SER A 235 -17.55 1.60 -1.98
N ARG A 236 -17.65 2.05 -3.24
CA ARG A 236 -18.15 1.26 -4.38
C ARG A 236 -17.33 1.54 -5.65
N PRO A 237 -16.06 1.07 -5.68
CA PRO A 237 -15.19 1.29 -6.83
C PRO A 237 -15.82 0.80 -8.14
N PHE A 238 -15.69 1.61 -9.20
CA PHE A 238 -16.22 1.39 -10.54
C PHE A 238 -17.76 1.35 -10.69
N ASP A 239 -18.52 1.36 -9.60
CA ASP A 239 -20.00 1.41 -9.67
C ASP A 239 -20.47 2.76 -10.21
N ALA A 240 -21.49 2.77 -11.07
CA ALA A 240 -22.05 3.99 -11.67
C ALA A 240 -22.57 4.99 -10.61
N THR A 241 -22.95 4.50 -9.42
CA THR A 241 -23.48 5.33 -8.32
C THR A 241 -22.41 5.79 -7.33
N ARG A 242 -21.12 5.53 -7.59
CA ARG A 242 -20.03 5.96 -6.71
C ARG A 242 -20.03 7.46 -6.48
N ALA A 243 -19.79 7.89 -5.26
CA ALA A 243 -19.95 9.30 -4.83
C ALA A 243 -18.73 9.84 -4.06
N GLY A 244 -17.60 9.14 -4.08
CA GLY A 244 -16.39 9.49 -3.35
C GLY A 244 -15.83 8.29 -2.59
N PHE A 245 -14.67 8.47 -1.96
CA PHE A 245 -14.05 7.40 -1.17
C PHE A 245 -14.37 7.52 0.33
N VAL A 246 -14.09 6.45 1.06
CA VAL A 246 -14.03 6.43 2.51
C VAL A 246 -12.57 6.42 2.93
N LEU A 247 -12.17 7.26 3.89
CA LEU A 247 -10.82 7.21 4.47
C LEU A 247 -10.58 5.87 5.17
N GLY A 248 -9.37 5.32 4.98
CA GLY A 248 -8.89 4.15 5.69
C GLY A 248 -7.50 4.39 6.26
N GLU A 249 -7.08 3.57 7.21
CA GLU A 249 -5.71 3.54 7.76
C GLU A 249 -5.17 2.12 7.82
N GLY A 250 -3.87 1.97 8.00
CA GLY A 250 -3.23 0.67 8.13
C GLY A 250 -1.75 0.68 7.76
N SER A 251 -1.21 -0.51 7.62
CA SER A 251 0.19 -0.75 7.25
C SER A 251 0.31 -2.03 6.44
N GLY A 252 1.15 -2.01 5.41
CA GLY A 252 1.51 -3.20 4.63
C GLY A 252 3.01 -3.22 4.37
N MET A 253 3.65 -4.35 4.65
CA MET A 253 5.08 -4.56 4.45
C MET A 253 5.35 -5.88 3.75
N VAL A 254 6.33 -5.86 2.87
CA VAL A 254 6.84 -7.06 2.18
C VAL A 254 8.33 -7.21 2.45
N VAL A 255 8.80 -8.44 2.51
CA VAL A 255 10.22 -8.78 2.45
C VAL A 255 10.55 -9.07 0.99
N LEU A 256 11.42 -8.26 0.41
CA LEU A 256 12.00 -8.43 -0.91
C LEU A 256 13.41 -8.99 -0.78
N GLU A 257 13.76 -9.97 -1.60
CA GLU A 257 15.09 -10.56 -1.62
C GLU A 257 15.62 -10.76 -3.05
N ASP A 258 16.93 -10.67 -3.18
CA ASP A 258 17.64 -11.26 -4.31
C ASP A 258 17.32 -12.77 -4.38
N LEU A 259 16.93 -13.26 -5.54
CA LEU A 259 16.55 -14.68 -5.72
C LEU A 259 17.65 -15.65 -5.25
N ASP A 260 18.92 -15.36 -5.56
CA ASP A 260 20.03 -16.24 -5.14
C ASP A 260 20.21 -16.23 -3.62
N HIS A 261 20.04 -15.07 -2.98
CA HIS A 261 20.02 -14.94 -1.52
C HIS A 261 18.88 -15.75 -0.89
N ALA A 262 17.65 -15.60 -1.41
CA ALA A 262 16.48 -16.34 -0.93
C ALA A 262 16.67 -17.86 -1.07
N ARG A 263 17.16 -18.33 -2.23
CA ARG A 263 17.44 -19.76 -2.48
C ARG A 263 18.53 -20.30 -1.56
N ALA A 264 19.61 -19.54 -1.34
CA ALA A 264 20.73 -19.97 -0.50
C ALA A 264 20.33 -20.25 0.96
N ARG A 265 19.33 -19.52 1.48
CA ARG A 265 18.78 -19.77 2.82
C ARG A 265 17.54 -20.67 2.85
N GLY A 266 17.10 -21.22 1.70
CA GLY A 266 15.93 -22.09 1.61
C GLY A 266 14.61 -21.38 1.85
N ALA A 267 14.49 -20.10 1.50
CA ALA A 267 13.29 -19.31 1.70
C ALA A 267 12.11 -19.83 0.88
N ARG A 268 10.90 -19.79 1.46
CA ARG A 268 9.67 -19.90 0.68
C ARG A 268 9.49 -18.63 -0.15
N ILE A 269 9.30 -18.77 -1.44
CA ILE A 269 9.06 -17.65 -2.35
C ILE A 269 7.57 -17.58 -2.65
N LEU A 270 6.97 -16.41 -2.43
CA LEU A 270 5.55 -16.15 -2.63
C LEU A 270 5.24 -15.64 -4.05
N ALA A 271 6.06 -14.71 -4.53
CA ALA A 271 5.89 -14.08 -5.83
C ALA A 271 7.24 -13.51 -6.30
N GLU A 272 7.29 -13.06 -7.55
CA GLU A 272 8.40 -12.29 -8.10
C GLU A 272 7.93 -10.90 -8.51
N VAL A 273 8.73 -9.88 -8.24
CA VAL A 273 8.54 -8.52 -8.78
C VAL A 273 9.34 -8.45 -10.07
N LEU A 274 8.64 -8.36 -11.19
CA LEU A 274 9.26 -8.34 -12.52
C LEU A 274 9.65 -6.94 -12.97
N GLY A 275 8.85 -5.94 -12.60
CA GLY A 275 9.09 -4.57 -13.03
C GLY A 275 8.31 -3.53 -12.23
N TYR A 276 8.80 -2.31 -12.32
CA TYR A 276 8.24 -1.15 -11.63
C TYR A 276 8.52 0.12 -12.41
N ALA A 277 7.56 1.02 -12.42
CA ALA A 277 7.76 2.37 -12.93
C ALA A 277 6.82 3.39 -12.29
N THR A 278 7.22 4.65 -12.40
CA THR A 278 6.43 5.81 -12.00
C THR A 278 6.27 6.79 -13.16
N SER A 279 5.26 7.63 -13.06
CA SER A 279 5.07 8.80 -13.91
C SER A 279 4.39 9.92 -13.13
N ASN A 280 4.24 11.08 -13.74
CA ASN A 280 3.43 12.17 -13.19
C ASN A 280 2.52 12.73 -14.28
N ASP A 281 1.26 13.02 -13.95
CA ASP A 281 0.29 13.60 -14.88
C ASP A 281 0.70 15.01 -15.35
N ALA A 282 1.37 15.77 -14.47
CA ALA A 282 1.71 17.18 -14.68
C ALA A 282 0.50 18.03 -15.12
N TYR A 283 -0.67 17.71 -14.59
CA TYR A 283 -1.96 18.27 -15.03
C TYR A 283 -2.61 19.18 -13.99
N HIS A 284 -2.95 18.61 -12.81
CA HIS A 284 -3.68 19.34 -11.76
C HIS A 284 -3.34 18.77 -10.38
N PRO A 285 -3.29 19.58 -9.30
CA PRO A 285 -2.91 19.10 -7.98
C PRO A 285 -3.89 18.10 -7.36
N ILE A 286 -5.17 18.09 -7.79
CA ILE A 286 -6.21 17.23 -7.23
C ILE A 286 -6.80 16.28 -8.27
N ALA A 287 -7.22 16.82 -9.44
CA ALA A 287 -7.91 16.04 -10.46
C ALA A 287 -6.91 15.19 -11.27
N PRO A 288 -7.22 13.90 -11.53
CA PRO A 288 -6.43 13.10 -12.46
C PRO A 288 -6.52 13.66 -13.86
N GLN A 289 -5.54 13.34 -14.70
CA GLN A 289 -5.60 13.65 -16.13
C GLN A 289 -6.79 12.90 -16.76
N PRO A 290 -7.79 13.60 -17.38
CA PRO A 290 -9.08 12.99 -17.71
C PRO A 290 -9.04 11.88 -18.76
N ASP A 291 -8.00 11.84 -19.59
CA ASP A 291 -7.77 10.79 -20.58
C ASP A 291 -6.98 9.60 -20.03
N GLY A 292 -6.38 9.71 -18.82
CA GLY A 292 -5.59 8.66 -18.19
C GLY A 292 -4.18 8.47 -18.76
N GLU A 293 -3.67 9.38 -19.60
CA GLU A 293 -2.35 9.22 -20.26
C GLU A 293 -1.20 9.12 -19.26
N GLY A 294 -1.22 9.90 -18.16
CA GLY A 294 -0.21 9.82 -17.12
C GLY A 294 -0.13 8.43 -16.50
N ALA A 295 -1.27 7.87 -16.10
CA ALA A 295 -1.38 6.52 -15.58
C ALA A 295 -0.94 5.46 -16.61
N ALA A 296 -1.37 5.61 -17.89
CA ALA A 296 -0.95 4.72 -18.97
C ALA A 296 0.57 4.71 -19.20
N ARG A 297 1.25 5.87 -19.04
CA ARG A 297 2.72 5.93 -19.10
C ARG A 297 3.38 5.10 -18.01
N ALA A 298 2.89 5.18 -16.75
CA ALA A 298 3.43 4.35 -15.65
C ALA A 298 3.26 2.86 -15.95
N ILE A 299 2.08 2.45 -16.43
CA ILE A 299 1.79 1.05 -16.75
C ILE A 299 2.69 0.54 -17.88
N ARG A 300 2.80 1.29 -19.01
CA ARG A 300 3.69 0.92 -20.13
C ARG A 300 5.15 0.83 -19.71
N ALA A 301 5.63 1.79 -18.91
CA ALA A 301 7.00 1.80 -18.43
C ALA A 301 7.29 0.62 -17.47
N ALA A 302 6.35 0.25 -16.60
CA ALA A 302 6.50 -0.92 -15.72
C ALA A 302 6.53 -2.24 -16.52
N LEU A 303 5.68 -2.38 -17.54
CA LEU A 303 5.69 -3.51 -18.46
C LEU A 303 7.01 -3.60 -19.23
N ALA A 304 7.55 -2.45 -19.68
CA ALA A 304 8.85 -2.39 -20.35
C ALA A 304 10.01 -2.77 -19.41
N ASP A 305 10.00 -2.30 -18.14
CA ASP A 305 10.99 -2.67 -17.13
C ASP A 305 10.96 -4.17 -16.78
N ALA A 306 9.75 -4.76 -16.85
CA ALA A 306 9.53 -6.20 -16.68
C ALA A 306 9.88 -7.04 -17.92
N ALA A 307 10.08 -6.42 -19.09
CA ALA A 307 10.15 -7.08 -20.40
C ALA A 307 8.91 -7.98 -20.68
N ILE A 308 7.71 -7.53 -20.25
CA ILE A 308 6.43 -8.23 -20.39
C ILE A 308 5.56 -7.49 -21.41
N ALA A 309 4.98 -8.23 -22.37
CA ALA A 309 4.01 -7.69 -23.31
C ALA A 309 2.64 -7.52 -22.64
N PRO A 310 1.84 -6.50 -23.02
CA PRO A 310 0.51 -6.29 -22.46
C PRO A 310 -0.42 -7.52 -22.57
N GLU A 311 -0.22 -8.34 -23.58
CA GLU A 311 -0.98 -9.57 -23.83
C GLU A 311 -0.77 -10.66 -22.77
N GLN A 312 0.29 -10.58 -21.98
CA GLN A 312 0.62 -11.55 -20.94
C GLN A 312 -0.04 -11.23 -19.59
N ILE A 313 -0.66 -10.05 -19.46
CA ILE A 313 -1.33 -9.66 -18.21
C ILE A 313 -2.68 -10.35 -18.09
N GLU A 314 -2.88 -11.03 -16.96
CA GLU A 314 -4.05 -11.86 -16.67
C GLU A 314 -4.95 -11.28 -15.58
N HIS A 315 -4.46 -10.31 -14.80
CA HIS A 315 -5.24 -9.61 -13.77
C HIS A 315 -4.71 -8.19 -13.53
N ILE A 316 -5.58 -7.28 -13.13
CA ILE A 316 -5.26 -5.91 -12.75
C ILE A 316 -5.79 -5.65 -11.34
N SER A 317 -4.87 -5.42 -10.39
CA SER A 317 -5.20 -4.82 -9.10
C SER A 317 -5.22 -3.29 -9.25
N ALA A 318 -6.42 -2.74 -9.41
CA ALA A 318 -6.63 -1.34 -9.73
C ALA A 318 -6.46 -0.41 -8.53
N HIS A 319 -6.19 0.86 -8.81
CA HIS A 319 -6.25 1.90 -7.81
C HIS A 319 -7.68 2.21 -7.37
N ALA A 320 -8.58 2.40 -8.30
CA ALA A 320 -10.01 2.71 -8.17
C ALA A 320 -10.50 3.06 -6.77
N ALA A 321 -10.50 4.35 -6.47
CA ALA A 321 -10.81 4.86 -5.11
C ALA A 321 -12.32 5.12 -4.88
N SER A 322 -13.21 4.69 -5.79
CA SER A 322 -14.64 5.02 -5.72
C SER A 322 -14.95 6.50 -6.03
N THR A 323 -14.07 7.18 -6.75
CA THR A 323 -14.31 8.56 -7.21
C THR A 323 -14.80 8.56 -8.67
N GLN A 324 -15.72 9.47 -9.00
CA GLN A 324 -16.29 9.53 -10.36
C GLN A 324 -15.20 9.70 -11.43
N ALA A 325 -14.37 10.74 -11.30
CA ALA A 325 -13.34 11.04 -12.28
C ALA A 325 -12.14 10.07 -12.26
N GLY A 326 -11.72 9.65 -11.06
CA GLY A 326 -10.54 8.79 -10.89
C GLY A 326 -10.71 7.41 -11.52
N ASP A 327 -11.84 6.77 -11.23
CA ASP A 327 -12.11 5.42 -11.71
C ASP A 327 -12.30 5.39 -13.24
N VAL A 328 -12.91 6.44 -13.83
CA VAL A 328 -13.01 6.59 -15.30
C VAL A 328 -11.66 6.84 -15.95
N ALA A 329 -10.82 7.72 -15.34
CA ALA A 329 -9.48 7.99 -15.89
C ALA A 329 -8.59 6.73 -15.86
N GLU A 330 -8.67 5.93 -14.79
CA GLU A 330 -7.99 4.63 -14.72
C GLU A 330 -8.51 3.64 -15.76
N ALA A 331 -9.83 3.54 -15.96
CA ALA A 331 -10.41 2.68 -16.98
C ALA A 331 -9.89 3.07 -18.38
N LYS A 332 -9.83 4.36 -18.70
CA LYS A 332 -9.24 4.85 -19.97
C LYS A 332 -7.76 4.48 -20.10
N ALA A 333 -6.97 4.62 -19.03
CA ALA A 333 -5.57 4.20 -19.03
C ALA A 333 -5.43 2.70 -19.32
N ILE A 334 -6.27 1.86 -18.72
CA ILE A 334 -6.32 0.41 -18.95
C ILE A 334 -6.68 0.13 -20.42
N HIS A 335 -7.72 0.74 -20.97
CA HIS A 335 -8.06 0.60 -22.38
C HIS A 335 -6.93 1.06 -23.33
N MET A 336 -6.25 2.14 -22.99
CA MET A 336 -5.13 2.68 -23.79
C MET A 336 -3.93 1.73 -23.83
N VAL A 337 -3.68 0.99 -22.76
CA VAL A 337 -2.54 0.05 -22.68
C VAL A 337 -2.89 -1.32 -23.24
N PHE A 338 -4.06 -1.84 -22.92
CA PHE A 338 -4.43 -3.24 -23.21
C PHE A 338 -5.38 -3.40 -24.41
N GLY A 339 -5.83 -2.29 -25.02
CA GLY A 339 -6.70 -2.31 -26.20
C GLY A 339 -7.99 -3.09 -25.96
N ASP A 340 -8.37 -3.92 -26.93
CA ASP A 340 -9.60 -4.74 -26.82
C ASP A 340 -9.55 -5.77 -25.67
N ARG A 341 -8.35 -6.18 -25.26
CA ARG A 341 -8.18 -7.10 -24.12
C ARG A 341 -8.60 -6.50 -22.78
N ALA A 342 -8.61 -5.18 -22.64
CA ALA A 342 -9.06 -4.50 -21.42
C ALA A 342 -10.42 -5.01 -20.92
N LYS A 343 -11.31 -5.40 -21.85
CA LYS A 343 -12.66 -5.90 -21.54
C LYS A 343 -12.72 -7.33 -21.00
N SER A 344 -11.61 -8.06 -21.07
CA SER A 344 -11.52 -9.47 -20.69
C SER A 344 -10.47 -9.76 -19.62
N ILE A 345 -9.67 -8.78 -19.22
CA ILE A 345 -8.74 -8.90 -18.09
C ILE A 345 -9.53 -8.63 -16.81
N PRO A 346 -9.61 -9.57 -15.86
CA PRO A 346 -10.25 -9.35 -14.58
C PRO A 346 -9.61 -8.15 -13.85
N VAL A 347 -10.45 -7.24 -13.34
CA VAL A 347 -10.02 -6.04 -12.61
C VAL A 347 -10.65 -6.05 -11.23
N THR A 348 -9.88 -5.69 -10.19
CA THR A 348 -10.41 -5.59 -8.83
C THR A 348 -9.86 -4.38 -8.08
N SER A 349 -10.66 -3.84 -7.15
CA SER A 349 -10.23 -2.88 -6.14
C SER A 349 -10.77 -3.28 -4.76
N ILE A 350 -9.90 -3.41 -3.79
CA ILE A 350 -10.27 -3.78 -2.42
C ILE A 350 -10.70 -2.59 -1.54
N LYS A 351 -10.71 -1.38 -2.11
CA LYS A 351 -11.09 -0.17 -1.35
C LYS A 351 -12.56 -0.16 -0.92
N GLY A 352 -13.40 -1.00 -1.55
CA GLY A 352 -14.75 -1.29 -1.06
C GLY A 352 -14.78 -2.01 0.29
N ALA A 353 -13.71 -2.70 0.66
CA ALA A 353 -13.59 -3.45 1.92
C ALA A 353 -12.89 -2.65 3.03
N ILE A 354 -11.78 -1.97 2.74
CA ILE A 354 -10.92 -1.34 3.76
C ILE A 354 -10.93 0.20 3.72
N GLY A 355 -11.65 0.82 2.78
CA GLY A 355 -11.50 2.24 2.48
C GLY A 355 -10.20 2.55 1.76
N HIS A 356 -9.90 3.84 1.61
CA HIS A 356 -8.66 4.31 0.99
C HIS A 356 -7.61 4.64 2.07
N CYS A 357 -6.64 3.76 2.24
CA CYS A 357 -5.60 3.87 3.28
C CYS A 357 -4.43 4.81 2.90
N MET A 358 -4.65 5.79 2.02
CA MET A 358 -3.67 6.80 1.58
C MET A 358 -2.31 6.16 1.18
N ALA A 359 -1.22 6.54 1.87
CA ALA A 359 0.10 5.97 1.59
C ALA A 359 0.14 4.45 1.73
N ALA A 360 -0.54 3.89 2.72
CA ALA A 360 -0.57 2.45 2.96
C ALA A 360 -1.37 1.66 1.90
N ALA A 361 -2.25 2.33 1.13
CA ALA A 361 -3.13 1.66 0.17
C ALA A 361 -2.36 0.78 -0.82
N GLY A 362 -1.33 1.35 -1.49
CA GLY A 362 -0.53 0.62 -2.47
C GLY A 362 0.17 -0.61 -1.91
N ALA A 363 0.60 -0.58 -0.66
CA ALA A 363 1.26 -1.70 0.00
C ALA A 363 0.27 -2.80 0.40
N LEU A 364 -0.87 -2.46 1.02
CA LEU A 364 -1.93 -3.40 1.36
C LEU A 364 -2.48 -4.11 0.10
N GLU A 365 -2.71 -3.35 -0.97
CA GLU A 365 -3.17 -3.87 -2.24
C GLU A 365 -2.12 -4.76 -2.92
N THR A 366 -0.81 -4.47 -2.76
CA THR A 366 0.27 -5.35 -3.24
C THR A 366 0.27 -6.67 -2.48
N ILE A 367 0.06 -6.67 -1.16
CA ILE A 367 -0.07 -7.89 -0.36
C ILE A 367 -1.25 -8.74 -0.84
N VAL A 368 -2.40 -8.11 -1.09
CA VAL A 368 -3.57 -8.80 -1.64
C VAL A 368 -3.30 -9.33 -3.05
N ALA A 369 -2.55 -8.61 -3.89
CA ALA A 369 -2.12 -9.07 -5.21
C ALA A 369 -1.21 -10.31 -5.11
N ILE A 370 -0.25 -10.32 -4.18
CA ILE A 370 0.60 -11.49 -3.90
C ILE A 370 -0.24 -12.67 -3.44
N LYS A 371 -1.21 -12.46 -2.54
CA LYS A 371 -2.15 -13.51 -2.10
C LYS A 371 -2.99 -14.04 -3.26
N THR A 372 -3.42 -13.18 -4.20
CA THR A 372 -4.12 -13.59 -5.42
C THR A 372 -3.28 -14.55 -6.25
N LEU A 373 -1.98 -14.25 -6.45
CA LEU A 373 -1.06 -15.14 -7.18
C LEU A 373 -0.84 -16.47 -6.47
N VAL A 374 -0.69 -16.44 -5.14
CA VAL A 374 -0.40 -17.65 -4.33
C VAL A 374 -1.62 -18.57 -4.26
N GLU A 375 -2.83 -18.02 -4.06
CA GLU A 375 -4.02 -18.80 -3.79
C GLU A 375 -4.90 -19.05 -5.03
N GLY A 376 -4.58 -18.44 -6.17
CA GLY A 376 -5.36 -18.60 -7.40
C GLY A 376 -6.79 -18.07 -7.26
N ARG A 377 -6.96 -16.98 -6.52
CA ARG A 377 -8.27 -16.42 -6.22
C ARG A 377 -8.26 -14.89 -6.26
N ILE A 378 -9.07 -14.31 -7.13
CA ILE A 378 -9.21 -12.85 -7.26
C ILE A 378 -10.25 -12.37 -6.24
N PRO A 379 -9.91 -11.40 -5.37
CA PRO A 379 -10.84 -10.87 -4.39
C PRO A 379 -11.94 -10.04 -5.04
N PRO A 380 -13.11 -9.85 -4.38
CA PRO A 380 -14.18 -9.07 -4.95
C PRO A 380 -13.93 -7.55 -4.85
N THR A 381 -14.40 -6.82 -5.85
CA THR A 381 -14.71 -5.39 -5.74
C THR A 381 -16.09 -5.26 -5.10
N ARG A 382 -16.13 -4.89 -3.82
CA ARG A 382 -17.41 -4.74 -3.09
C ARG A 382 -18.26 -3.62 -3.67
N ASN A 383 -19.58 -3.79 -3.53
CA ASN A 383 -20.59 -2.81 -3.91
C ASN A 383 -20.63 -2.46 -5.42
N TYR A 384 -20.09 -3.33 -6.27
CA TYR A 384 -20.22 -3.21 -7.72
C TYR A 384 -21.56 -3.84 -8.16
N ASN A 385 -22.63 -3.04 -8.17
CA ASN A 385 -23.98 -3.46 -8.48
C ASN A 385 -24.53 -2.85 -9.78
N ASN A 386 -24.01 -1.68 -10.14
CA ASN A 386 -24.45 -0.91 -11.30
C ASN A 386 -23.24 -0.66 -12.21
N PRO A 387 -23.02 -1.45 -13.26
CA PRO A 387 -21.92 -1.24 -14.20
C PRO A 387 -21.95 0.16 -14.81
N ASP A 388 -20.80 0.85 -14.75
CA ASP A 388 -20.63 2.16 -15.36
C ASP A 388 -20.24 1.97 -16.84
N PRO A 389 -21.05 2.47 -17.82
CA PRO A 389 -20.74 2.34 -19.24
C PRO A 389 -19.43 3.05 -19.65
N GLU A 390 -18.96 4.04 -18.90
CA GLU A 390 -17.69 4.72 -19.17
C GLU A 390 -16.48 3.90 -18.72
N VAL A 391 -16.66 2.89 -17.86
CA VAL A 391 -15.60 2.00 -17.37
C VAL A 391 -15.37 0.83 -18.32
N ASN A 392 -16.41 0.07 -18.65
CA ASN A 392 -16.41 -1.03 -19.62
C ASN A 392 -15.24 -2.02 -19.46
N LEU A 393 -15.01 -2.51 -18.24
CA LEU A 393 -13.98 -3.48 -17.84
C LEU A 393 -14.64 -4.74 -17.25
N ASP A 394 -13.90 -5.86 -17.18
CA ASP A 394 -14.33 -7.07 -16.44
C ASP A 394 -14.07 -6.89 -14.94
N ILE A 395 -14.95 -6.17 -14.26
CA ILE A 395 -14.84 -5.98 -12.81
C ILE A 395 -15.28 -7.25 -12.08
N VAL A 396 -14.40 -7.80 -11.24
CA VAL A 396 -14.74 -8.91 -10.34
C VAL A 396 -15.58 -8.34 -9.19
N GLY A 397 -16.92 -8.33 -9.36
CA GLY A 397 -17.86 -7.69 -8.46
C GLY A 397 -18.40 -8.62 -7.38
N ASN A 398 -18.47 -8.13 -6.13
CA ASN A 398 -19.17 -8.69 -4.96
C ASN A 398 -18.80 -10.12 -4.50
N THR A 399 -18.30 -10.97 -5.38
CA THR A 399 -17.91 -12.36 -5.07
C THR A 399 -16.51 -12.64 -5.63
N ALA A 400 -15.66 -13.27 -4.84
CA ALA A 400 -14.33 -13.68 -5.28
C ALA A 400 -14.42 -14.65 -6.46
N ARG A 401 -13.46 -14.56 -7.39
CA ARG A 401 -13.38 -15.40 -8.60
C ARG A 401 -12.15 -16.28 -8.54
N ASP A 402 -12.31 -17.59 -8.67
CA ASP A 402 -11.16 -18.50 -8.81
C ASP A 402 -10.55 -18.32 -10.21
N ALA A 403 -9.23 -18.14 -10.26
CA ALA A 403 -8.47 -17.97 -11.50
C ALA A 403 -6.99 -18.28 -11.25
N ASP A 404 -6.39 -19.06 -12.13
CA ASP A 404 -4.93 -19.27 -12.10
C ASP A 404 -4.25 -18.11 -12.81
N ILE A 405 -3.69 -17.20 -12.02
CA ILE A 405 -3.03 -15.98 -12.47
C ILE A 405 -1.53 -16.16 -12.40
N SER A 406 -0.84 -16.00 -13.52
CA SER A 406 0.61 -16.07 -13.60
C SER A 406 1.26 -14.70 -13.52
N ILE A 407 0.70 -13.69 -14.19
CA ILE A 407 1.27 -12.34 -14.26
C ILE A 407 0.15 -11.30 -14.12
N MET A 408 0.41 -10.29 -13.30
CA MET A 408 -0.55 -9.22 -13.07
C MET A 408 0.11 -7.84 -12.89
N THR A 409 -0.68 -6.79 -13.04
CA THR A 409 -0.26 -5.43 -12.68
C THR A 409 -0.97 -4.93 -11.43
N LYS A 410 -0.28 -4.11 -10.65
CA LYS A 410 -0.82 -3.38 -9.50
C LYS A 410 -0.65 -1.88 -9.73
N HIS A 411 -1.76 -1.15 -9.73
CA HIS A 411 -1.81 0.28 -10.01
C HIS A 411 -1.98 1.11 -8.74
N SER A 412 -1.30 2.25 -8.66
CA SER A 412 -1.51 3.25 -7.61
C SER A 412 -1.39 4.65 -8.20
N PHE A 413 -2.43 5.45 -8.05
CA PHE A 413 -2.50 6.82 -8.58
C PHE A 413 -2.84 7.79 -7.46
N GLY A 414 -2.08 8.86 -7.33
CA GLY A 414 -2.16 9.78 -6.20
C GLY A 414 -2.39 11.22 -6.57
N LEU A 415 -2.87 12.00 -5.61
CA LEU A 415 -2.96 13.45 -5.71
C LEU A 415 -1.60 14.03 -6.13
N GLY A 416 -1.62 15.13 -6.90
CA GLY A 416 -0.42 15.68 -7.53
C GLY A 416 -0.01 14.95 -8.81
N GLY A 417 -0.86 14.03 -9.32
CA GLY A 417 -0.59 13.26 -10.54
C GLY A 417 0.49 12.17 -10.37
N GLN A 418 0.73 11.74 -9.16
CA GLN A 418 1.73 10.69 -8.85
C GLN A 418 1.19 9.31 -9.27
N ASN A 419 1.85 8.65 -10.20
CA ASN A 419 1.45 7.33 -10.69
C ASN A 419 2.55 6.30 -10.44
N ALA A 420 2.19 5.11 -9.99
CA ALA A 420 3.08 3.98 -9.83
C ALA A 420 2.40 2.69 -10.32
N CYS A 421 3.18 1.82 -10.96
CA CYS A 421 2.74 0.50 -11.38
C CYS A 421 3.81 -0.53 -11.04
N LEU A 422 3.39 -1.66 -10.43
CA LEU A 422 4.20 -2.85 -10.24
C LEU A 422 3.73 -3.96 -11.18
N VAL A 423 4.65 -4.75 -11.69
CA VAL A 423 4.37 -6.01 -12.40
C VAL A 423 4.80 -7.15 -11.50
N LEU A 424 3.85 -8.01 -11.14
CA LEU A 424 4.03 -9.13 -10.23
C LEU A 424 3.77 -10.45 -10.97
N ALA A 425 4.52 -11.48 -10.62
CA ALA A 425 4.31 -12.81 -11.18
C ALA A 425 4.29 -13.88 -10.08
N LYS A 426 3.56 -14.96 -10.36
CA LYS A 426 3.65 -16.22 -9.62
C LYS A 426 5.07 -16.77 -9.78
N TYR A 427 5.71 -17.11 -8.67
CA TYR A 427 7.02 -17.72 -8.75
C TYR A 427 6.91 -19.14 -9.32
N GLY A 428 7.67 -19.42 -10.38
CA GLY A 428 7.84 -20.74 -10.96
C GLY A 428 9.32 -21.15 -10.91
N GLU A 429 9.61 -22.36 -10.48
CA GLU A 429 10.95 -22.93 -10.63
C GLU A 429 11.21 -23.15 -12.12
N SER A 430 11.95 -22.24 -12.77
CA SER A 430 12.47 -22.39 -14.13
C SER A 430 13.95 -22.73 -14.07
#